data_899aeeab2f2e07a4055731eb5790b085
#
_entry.id   899aeeab2f2e07a4055731eb5790b085
#
_cell.length_a   1.000
_cell.length_b   1.000
_cell.length_c   1.000
_cell.angle_alpha   90.00
_cell.angle_beta   90.00
_cell.angle_gamma   90.00
#
_symmetry.space_group_name_H-M   'P 1'
#
loop_
_entity.id
_entity.type
_entity.pdbx_description
1 polymer ?
#
loop_
_entity_poly.entity_id
_entity_poly.type
_entity_poly.pdbx_seq_one_letter_code
_entity_poly.pdbx_strand_id
1 'polypeptide(L)'
;MPRGPRKLSELGFYHIIMKGAGNQVIFEDDADYEAFLQVLRRAREKYSVSVLAWCLMSNHVHLLVDDSKGELSSFVHLVTTTYARHFNDRWGHVGHVFSSRFTSVAVQSDEQLLVTMRYIICNPSKAGLSEPGAYRWSSYSEYLGTPDISETGLILEMVGGVPGFCRFIDDPEAAPYYPRTSVRVPDEDAIEAAAAAIWPESLDSLKTMEPQRRATHLHRLAEAGLSLKQIGRLTGLGRYVIEKAIHQNCV
;
A
#
# COMPACT_ATOMS: atom_id res chain seq x y z
N MET A 1 16.60 0.03 -16.21
CA MET A 1 15.83 -1.00 -16.93
C MET A 1 14.39 -0.54 -17.05
N PRO A 2 13.71 -0.69 -18.20
CA PRO A 2 12.28 -0.40 -18.29
C PRO A 2 11.52 -1.29 -17.30
N ARG A 3 10.59 -0.72 -16.51
CA ARG A 3 9.67 -1.52 -15.70
C ARG A 3 8.81 -2.37 -16.63
N GLY A 4 8.62 -3.65 -16.31
CA GLY A 4 7.72 -4.54 -17.01
C GLY A 4 6.26 -4.04 -17.02
N PRO A 5 5.37 -4.71 -17.77
CA PRO A 5 3.94 -4.40 -17.76
C PRO A 5 3.37 -4.55 -16.35
N ARG A 6 2.28 -3.81 -16.06
CA ARG A 6 1.54 -3.91 -14.79
C ARG A 6 1.04 -5.35 -14.59
N LYS A 7 1.21 -5.90 -13.38
CA LYS A 7 0.51 -7.11 -12.99
C LYS A 7 -0.98 -6.78 -12.88
N LEU A 8 -1.81 -7.52 -13.59
CA LEU A 8 -3.26 -7.32 -13.55
C LEU A 8 -3.84 -7.98 -12.30
N SER A 9 -4.84 -7.32 -11.71
CA SER A 9 -5.70 -7.89 -10.68
C SER A 9 -6.84 -8.65 -11.35
N GLU A 10 -7.11 -9.87 -10.90
CA GLU A 10 -8.28 -10.62 -11.35
C GLU A 10 -9.59 -10.04 -10.80
N LEU A 11 -9.52 -9.37 -9.65
CA LEU A 11 -10.65 -8.72 -9.00
C LEU A 11 -10.85 -7.26 -9.42
N GLY A 12 -9.92 -6.67 -10.19
CA GLY A 12 -9.95 -5.26 -10.58
C GLY A 12 -9.42 -4.28 -9.52
N PHE A 13 -9.06 -4.74 -8.32
CA PHE A 13 -8.61 -3.86 -7.26
C PHE A 13 -7.10 -3.61 -7.28
N TYR A 14 -6.69 -2.37 -7.01
CA TYR A 14 -5.29 -1.96 -7.00
C TYR A 14 -4.98 -1.02 -5.84
N HIS A 15 -3.85 -1.27 -5.18
CA HIS A 15 -3.22 -0.29 -4.30
C HIS A 15 -2.28 0.60 -5.13
N ILE A 16 -2.57 1.89 -5.17
CA ILE A 16 -1.82 2.90 -5.92
C ILE A 16 -0.98 3.72 -4.96
N ILE A 17 0.28 3.93 -5.34
CA ILE A 17 1.21 4.76 -4.58
C ILE A 17 1.81 5.81 -5.52
N MET A 18 1.65 7.08 -5.18
CA MET A 18 2.24 8.22 -5.87
C MET A 18 3.18 8.93 -4.91
N LYS A 19 4.49 8.95 -5.21
CA LYS A 19 5.52 9.55 -4.34
C LYS A 19 6.08 10.84 -4.95
N GLY A 20 6.39 11.80 -4.10
CA GLY A 20 7.14 13.01 -4.48
C GLY A 20 8.51 12.68 -5.07
N ALA A 21 8.96 13.44 -6.04
CA ALA A 21 10.27 13.28 -6.67
C ALA A 21 11.38 13.47 -5.63
N GLY A 22 12.29 12.48 -5.51
CA GLY A 22 13.34 12.54 -4.48
C GLY A 22 12.82 12.55 -3.03
N ASN A 23 11.61 12.02 -2.78
CA ASN A 23 10.89 12.10 -1.49
C ASN A 23 10.53 13.53 -1.05
N GLN A 24 10.48 14.49 -1.98
CA GLN A 24 10.05 15.85 -1.66
C GLN A 24 8.63 15.88 -1.10
N VAL A 25 8.36 16.88 -0.26
CA VAL A 25 7.01 17.24 0.18
C VAL A 25 6.20 17.65 -1.06
N ILE A 26 4.97 17.16 -1.14
CA ILE A 26 4.01 17.45 -2.21
C ILE A 26 2.73 18.10 -1.68
N PHE A 27 2.61 18.25 -0.35
CA PHE A 27 1.56 18.98 0.33
C PHE A 27 2.21 19.86 1.39
N GLU A 28 2.34 21.14 1.12
CA GLU A 28 2.99 22.10 2.02
C GLU A 28 2.00 22.63 3.08
N ASP A 29 0.72 22.72 2.74
CA ASP A 29 -0.34 23.15 3.64
C ASP A 29 -1.70 22.54 3.28
N ASP A 30 -2.73 22.82 4.10
CA ASP A 30 -4.10 22.32 3.94
C ASP A 30 -4.71 22.63 2.56
N ALA A 31 -4.36 23.74 1.93
CA ALA A 31 -4.90 24.09 0.61
C ALA A 31 -4.37 23.17 -0.48
N ASP A 32 -3.15 22.62 -0.35
CA ASP A 32 -2.62 21.62 -1.28
C ASP A 32 -3.37 20.30 -1.15
N TYR A 33 -3.65 19.85 0.06
CA TYR A 33 -4.46 18.66 0.30
C TYR A 33 -5.87 18.81 -0.29
N GLU A 34 -6.54 19.92 -0.04
CA GLU A 34 -7.87 20.20 -0.59
C GLU A 34 -7.85 20.26 -2.13
N ALA A 35 -6.82 20.88 -2.72
CA ALA A 35 -6.66 20.91 -4.17
C ALA A 35 -6.51 19.51 -4.76
N PHE A 36 -5.73 18.63 -4.10
CA PHE A 36 -5.58 17.24 -4.53
C PHE A 36 -6.92 16.48 -4.46
N LEU A 37 -7.67 16.62 -3.37
CA LEU A 37 -8.99 16.00 -3.21
C LEU A 37 -9.99 16.49 -4.27
N GLN A 38 -9.96 17.79 -4.62
CA GLN A 38 -10.79 18.30 -5.72
C GLN A 38 -10.43 17.67 -7.07
N VAL A 39 -9.13 17.51 -7.35
CA VAL A 39 -8.68 16.83 -8.57
C VAL A 39 -9.12 15.37 -8.57
N LEU A 40 -9.04 14.70 -7.43
CA LEU A 40 -9.44 13.30 -7.28
C LEU A 40 -10.95 13.12 -7.53
N ARG A 41 -11.82 14.01 -7.00
CA ARG A 41 -13.28 14.03 -7.27
C ARG A 41 -13.54 14.14 -8.78
N ARG A 42 -12.92 15.13 -9.45
CA ARG A 42 -13.08 15.33 -10.91
C ARG A 42 -12.60 14.11 -11.72
N ALA A 43 -11.54 13.47 -11.28
CA ALA A 43 -11.04 12.28 -11.96
C ALA A 43 -12.03 11.10 -11.85
N ARG A 44 -12.66 10.90 -10.69
CA ARG A 44 -13.73 9.91 -10.50
C ARG A 44 -14.94 10.16 -11.39
N GLU A 45 -15.36 11.41 -11.53
CA GLU A 45 -16.47 11.78 -12.42
C GLU A 45 -16.16 11.49 -13.89
N LYS A 46 -14.89 11.60 -14.29
CA LYS A 46 -14.47 11.42 -15.68
C LYS A 46 -14.20 9.98 -16.06
N TYR A 47 -13.67 9.19 -15.15
CA TYR A 47 -13.26 7.80 -15.39
C TYR A 47 -14.06 6.84 -14.51
N SER A 48 -14.30 5.64 -15.02
CA SER A 48 -14.99 4.58 -14.27
C SER A 48 -14.05 3.87 -13.29
N VAL A 49 -13.40 4.65 -12.43
CA VAL A 49 -12.51 4.16 -11.37
C VAL A 49 -13.11 4.59 -10.04
N SER A 50 -13.51 3.62 -9.21
CA SER A 50 -13.97 3.88 -7.85
C SER A 50 -12.79 3.94 -6.88
N VAL A 51 -12.78 4.92 -5.98
CA VAL A 51 -11.82 4.99 -4.88
C VAL A 51 -12.46 4.36 -3.66
N LEU A 52 -11.85 3.32 -3.10
CA LEU A 52 -12.34 2.63 -1.91
C LEU A 52 -11.73 3.20 -0.62
N ALA A 53 -10.43 3.52 -0.64
CA ALA A 53 -9.75 4.18 0.47
C ALA A 53 -8.65 5.09 -0.03
N TRP A 54 -8.32 6.11 0.75
CA TRP A 54 -7.23 7.02 0.45
C TRP A 54 -6.56 7.56 1.71
N CYS A 55 -5.27 7.90 1.57
CA CYS A 55 -4.50 8.61 2.58
C CYS A 55 -3.45 9.50 1.90
N LEU A 56 -3.44 10.78 2.25
CA LEU A 56 -2.52 11.79 1.74
C LEU A 56 -1.46 12.09 2.81
N MET A 57 -0.26 11.56 2.61
CA MET A 57 0.92 11.86 3.44
C MET A 57 1.67 13.05 2.85
N SER A 58 2.45 13.77 3.63
CA SER A 58 3.14 15.01 3.19
C SER A 58 3.92 14.84 1.87
N ASN A 59 4.49 13.67 1.60
CA ASN A 59 5.35 13.41 0.44
C ASN A 59 4.88 12.25 -0.45
N HIS A 60 3.74 11.65 -0.17
CA HIS A 60 3.18 10.57 -0.99
C HIS A 60 1.68 10.38 -0.75
N VAL A 61 1.05 9.68 -1.68
CA VAL A 61 -0.37 9.36 -1.64
C VAL A 61 -0.58 7.87 -1.79
N HIS A 62 -1.48 7.32 -0.99
CA HIS A 62 -2.03 5.98 -1.14
C HIS A 62 -3.48 6.03 -1.56
N LEU A 63 -3.85 5.23 -2.58
CA LEU A 63 -5.25 5.00 -2.97
C LEU A 63 -5.48 3.49 -3.08
N LEU A 64 -6.63 3.02 -2.60
CA LEU A 64 -7.19 1.73 -2.96
C LEU A 64 -8.32 1.98 -3.95
N VAL A 65 -8.23 1.39 -5.13
CA VAL A 65 -9.17 1.66 -6.22
C VAL A 65 -9.70 0.38 -6.86
N ASP A 66 -10.93 0.45 -7.36
CA ASP A 66 -11.50 -0.49 -8.31
C ASP A 66 -11.36 0.08 -9.73
N ASP A 67 -10.70 -0.67 -10.60
CA ASP A 67 -10.48 -0.38 -12.01
C ASP A 67 -10.99 -1.53 -12.89
N SER A 68 -12.24 -1.90 -12.73
CA SER A 68 -12.88 -2.98 -13.49
C SER A 68 -12.95 -2.71 -15.00
N LYS A 69 -12.80 -1.44 -15.43
CA LYS A 69 -12.85 -1.03 -16.84
C LYS A 69 -11.48 -0.76 -17.47
N GLY A 70 -10.38 -0.85 -16.71
CA GLY A 70 -9.02 -0.67 -17.24
C GLY A 70 -8.63 0.78 -17.54
N GLU A 71 -9.23 1.76 -16.84
CA GLU A 71 -8.99 3.19 -17.04
C GLU A 71 -7.98 3.80 -16.06
N LEU A 72 -7.42 2.99 -15.16
CA LEU A 72 -6.53 3.40 -14.08
C LEU A 72 -5.37 4.29 -14.54
N SER A 73 -4.74 3.96 -15.67
CA SER A 73 -3.61 4.75 -16.17
C SER A 73 -4.02 6.18 -16.53
N SER A 74 -5.18 6.34 -17.17
CA SER A 74 -5.74 7.63 -17.57
C SER A 74 -6.20 8.42 -16.34
N PHE A 75 -6.84 7.75 -15.38
CA PHE A 75 -7.27 8.30 -14.10
C PHE A 75 -6.06 8.88 -13.34
N VAL A 76 -5.03 8.07 -13.06
CA VAL A 76 -3.84 8.53 -12.32
C VAL A 76 -3.07 9.60 -13.08
N HIS A 77 -2.99 9.51 -14.41
CA HIS A 77 -2.37 10.54 -15.23
C HIS A 77 -3.07 11.89 -15.07
N LEU A 78 -4.42 11.93 -15.12
CA LEU A 78 -5.18 13.15 -14.88
C LEU A 78 -4.89 13.72 -13.49
N VAL A 79 -4.95 12.87 -12.45
CA VAL A 79 -4.71 13.30 -11.06
C VAL A 79 -3.31 13.90 -10.92
N THR A 80 -2.28 13.17 -11.33
CA THR A 80 -0.89 13.60 -11.13
C THR A 80 -0.52 14.82 -11.95
N THR A 81 -0.97 14.94 -13.21
CA THR A 81 -0.62 16.08 -14.08
C THR A 81 -1.36 17.34 -13.67
N THR A 82 -2.64 17.23 -13.29
CA THR A 82 -3.43 18.40 -12.86
C THR A 82 -2.90 18.94 -11.54
N TYR A 83 -2.65 18.04 -10.57
CA TYR A 83 -2.10 18.45 -9.29
C TYR A 83 -0.67 19.01 -9.39
N ALA A 84 0.20 18.37 -10.19
CA ALA A 84 1.55 18.87 -10.40
C ALA A 84 1.57 20.29 -10.99
N ARG A 85 0.66 20.61 -11.91
CA ARG A 85 0.50 21.97 -12.41
C ARG A 85 0.10 22.93 -11.30
N HIS A 86 -0.93 22.60 -10.49
CA HIS A 86 -1.36 23.40 -9.34
C HIS A 86 -0.19 23.68 -8.38
N PHE A 87 0.56 22.65 -8.00
CA PHE A 87 1.70 22.75 -7.09
C PHE A 87 2.79 23.66 -7.65
N ASN A 88 3.17 23.44 -8.93
CA ASN A 88 4.20 24.25 -9.60
C ASN A 88 3.79 25.72 -9.71
N ASP A 89 2.54 25.99 -10.12
CA ASP A 89 2.01 27.36 -10.27
C ASP A 89 1.95 28.08 -8.91
N ARG A 90 1.57 27.35 -7.86
CA ARG A 90 1.44 27.91 -6.51
C ARG A 90 2.76 28.22 -5.84
N TRP A 91 3.71 27.30 -5.94
CA TRP A 91 4.97 27.37 -5.21
C TRP A 91 6.18 27.82 -6.07
N GLY A 92 5.94 28.17 -7.34
CA GLY A 92 7.03 28.51 -8.25
C GLY A 92 8.00 27.35 -8.49
N HIS A 93 7.54 26.11 -8.26
CA HIS A 93 8.38 24.93 -8.42
C HIS A 93 8.57 24.61 -9.91
N VAL A 94 9.79 24.24 -10.28
CA VAL A 94 10.14 23.86 -11.67
C VAL A 94 10.57 22.40 -11.69
N GLY A 95 9.87 21.59 -12.48
CA GLY A 95 10.21 20.18 -12.65
C GLY A 95 9.10 19.20 -12.27
N HIS A 96 9.49 17.96 -12.01
CA HIS A 96 8.55 16.91 -11.68
C HIS A 96 8.18 16.94 -10.20
N VAL A 97 6.89 17.08 -9.90
CA VAL A 97 6.35 16.97 -8.53
C VAL A 97 6.35 15.52 -8.07
N PHE A 98 5.90 14.60 -8.92
CA PHE A 98 5.93 13.17 -8.63
C PHE A 98 7.15 12.49 -9.21
N SER A 99 7.72 11.52 -8.47
CA SER A 99 8.72 10.61 -9.00
C SER A 99 8.07 9.80 -10.13
N SER A 100 8.77 9.53 -11.23
CA SER A 100 8.37 8.69 -12.36
C SER A 100 6.90 8.13 -12.34
N ARG A 101 6.60 7.03 -13.01
CA ARG A 101 5.25 6.43 -12.99
C ARG A 101 4.86 5.98 -11.58
N PHE A 102 3.57 6.15 -11.24
CA PHE A 102 2.99 5.60 -10.02
C PHE A 102 3.24 4.08 -9.88
N THR A 103 3.26 3.59 -8.66
CA THR A 103 3.26 2.16 -8.38
C THR A 103 1.83 1.66 -8.26
N SER A 104 1.54 0.51 -8.86
CA SER A 104 0.27 -0.20 -8.65
C SER A 104 0.57 -1.63 -8.20
N VAL A 105 -0.02 -2.02 -7.07
CA VAL A 105 0.03 -3.38 -6.54
C VAL A 105 -1.35 -3.99 -6.74
N ALA A 106 -1.42 -5.09 -7.49
CA ALA A 106 -2.68 -5.79 -7.71
C ALA A 106 -3.13 -6.48 -6.43
N VAL A 107 -4.40 -6.31 -6.06
CA VAL A 107 -5.06 -7.00 -4.95
C VAL A 107 -5.74 -8.24 -5.50
N GLN A 108 -5.48 -9.41 -4.90
CA GLN A 108 -5.84 -10.72 -5.47
C GLN A 108 -6.86 -11.49 -4.63
N SER A 109 -7.25 -10.99 -3.44
CA SER A 109 -8.27 -11.61 -2.59
C SER A 109 -8.98 -10.57 -1.75
N ASP A 110 -10.14 -10.95 -1.22
CA ASP A 110 -10.94 -10.13 -0.29
C ASP A 110 -10.16 -9.84 1.01
N GLU A 111 -9.43 -10.81 1.53
CA GLU A 111 -8.55 -10.61 2.69
C GLU A 111 -7.49 -9.57 2.39
N GLN A 112 -6.86 -9.66 1.21
CA GLN A 112 -5.86 -8.68 0.79
C GLN A 112 -6.49 -7.28 0.59
N LEU A 113 -7.74 -7.22 0.12
CA LEU A 113 -8.48 -5.96 -0.01
C LEU A 113 -8.63 -5.27 1.34
N LEU A 114 -9.09 -6.01 2.35
CA LEU A 114 -9.30 -5.49 3.70
C LEU A 114 -7.98 -5.06 4.37
N VAL A 115 -6.94 -5.89 4.33
CA VAL A 115 -5.65 -5.52 4.94
C VAL A 115 -4.98 -4.35 4.21
N THR A 116 -5.20 -4.21 2.89
CA THR A 116 -4.72 -3.07 2.11
C THR A 116 -5.44 -1.79 2.52
N MET A 117 -6.76 -1.83 2.67
CA MET A 117 -7.55 -0.70 3.15
C MET A 117 -7.08 -0.26 4.54
N ARG A 118 -6.94 -1.19 5.47
CA ARG A 118 -6.44 -0.92 6.83
C ARG A 118 -5.05 -0.29 6.79
N TYR A 119 -4.14 -0.86 5.99
CA TYR A 119 -2.79 -0.30 5.81
C TYR A 119 -2.83 1.16 5.38
N ILE A 120 -3.68 1.51 4.40
CA ILE A 120 -3.80 2.88 3.88
C ILE A 120 -4.31 3.82 4.96
N ILE A 121 -5.36 3.43 5.67
CA ILE A 121 -5.98 4.26 6.71
C ILE A 121 -5.06 4.42 7.93
N CYS A 122 -4.32 3.37 8.32
CA CYS A 122 -3.40 3.39 9.45
C CYS A 122 -2.00 3.90 9.08
N ASN A 123 -1.75 4.34 7.84
CA ASN A 123 -0.44 4.83 7.41
C ASN A 123 0.08 5.99 8.28
N PRO A 124 -0.75 6.98 8.71
CA PRO A 124 -0.30 8.04 9.61
C PRO A 124 0.19 7.53 10.97
N SER A 125 -0.46 6.52 11.56
CA SER A 125 -0.06 5.94 12.84
C SER A 125 1.27 5.19 12.72
N LYS A 126 1.46 4.46 11.64
CA LYS A 126 2.75 3.81 11.32
C LYS A 126 3.89 4.81 11.15
N ALA A 127 3.60 6.00 10.62
CA ALA A 127 4.55 7.09 10.51
C ALA A 127 4.73 7.89 11.82
N GLY A 128 4.05 7.52 12.90
CA GLY A 128 4.12 8.20 14.19
C GLY A 128 3.49 9.60 14.19
N LEU A 129 2.60 9.91 13.24
CA LEU A 129 2.00 11.23 13.07
C LEU A 129 0.76 11.40 13.95
N SER A 130 -0.17 10.47 13.90
CA SER A 130 -1.43 10.51 14.66
C SER A 130 -2.18 9.18 14.58
N GLU A 131 -3.12 8.96 15.48
CA GLU A 131 -4.08 7.86 15.37
C GLU A 131 -4.92 7.99 14.09
N PRO A 132 -5.44 6.87 13.52
CA PRO A 132 -6.17 6.90 12.25
C PRO A 132 -7.35 7.87 12.24
N GLY A 133 -8.14 7.90 13.34
CA GLY A 133 -9.31 8.76 13.46
C GLY A 133 -8.99 10.25 13.65
N ALA A 134 -7.78 10.60 14.05
CA ALA A 134 -7.33 11.98 14.23
C ALA A 134 -6.64 12.56 12.98
N TYR A 135 -6.30 11.72 12.00
CA TYR A 135 -5.67 12.19 10.77
C TYR A 135 -6.70 12.63 9.73
N ARG A 136 -6.83 13.94 9.56
CA ARG A 136 -7.82 14.55 8.67
C ARG A 136 -7.69 14.13 7.20
N TRP A 137 -6.46 13.86 6.73
CA TRP A 137 -6.15 13.63 5.32
C TRP A 137 -6.17 12.14 4.95
N SER A 138 -7.19 11.44 5.46
CA SER A 138 -7.49 10.05 5.13
C SER A 138 -9.00 9.83 4.99
N SER A 139 -9.38 8.74 4.33
CA SER A 139 -10.77 8.34 4.17
C SER A 139 -11.41 7.74 5.44
N TYR A 140 -10.73 7.73 6.60
CA TYR A 140 -11.28 7.16 7.82
C TYR A 140 -12.65 7.74 8.19
N SER A 141 -12.78 9.08 8.14
CA SER A 141 -14.04 9.78 8.48
C SER A 141 -15.19 9.46 7.53
N GLU A 142 -14.89 9.14 6.27
CA GLU A 142 -15.90 8.77 5.28
C GLU A 142 -16.56 7.42 5.60
N TYR A 143 -15.85 6.52 6.28
CA TYR A 143 -16.37 5.24 6.76
C TYR A 143 -17.28 5.39 7.98
N LEU A 144 -17.14 6.49 8.73
CA LEU A 144 -17.96 6.77 9.92
C LEU A 144 -19.18 7.66 9.63
N GLY A 145 -19.18 8.34 8.49
CA GLY A 145 -20.19 9.35 8.16
C GLY A 145 -20.69 9.23 6.73
N THR A 146 -20.80 10.38 6.07
CA THR A 146 -21.22 10.45 4.67
C THR A 146 -19.99 10.35 3.77
N PRO A 147 -19.89 9.34 2.90
CA PRO A 147 -18.82 9.24 1.91
C PRO A 147 -18.87 10.45 0.95
N ASP A 148 -17.66 10.94 0.63
CA ASP A 148 -17.47 12.00 -0.38
C ASP A 148 -16.68 11.46 -1.58
N ILE A 149 -15.48 10.96 -1.31
CA ILE A 149 -14.60 10.40 -2.34
C ILE A 149 -14.67 8.87 -2.37
N SER A 150 -14.78 8.23 -1.21
CA SER A 150 -14.71 6.77 -1.12
C SER A 150 -16.06 6.09 -1.36
N GLU A 151 -16.03 5.01 -2.13
CA GLU A 151 -17.12 4.03 -2.22
C GLU A 151 -16.99 3.05 -1.03
N THR A 152 -17.58 3.42 0.11
CA THR A 152 -17.38 2.67 1.38
C THR A 152 -18.22 1.41 1.49
N GLY A 153 -19.28 1.28 0.69
CA GLY A 153 -20.32 0.24 0.83
C GLY A 153 -19.76 -1.18 0.83
N LEU A 154 -18.92 -1.52 -0.15
CA LEU A 154 -18.31 -2.85 -0.27
C LEU A 154 -17.52 -3.24 0.99
N ILE A 155 -16.63 -2.37 1.42
CA ILE A 155 -15.80 -2.63 2.61
C ILE A 155 -16.64 -2.73 3.88
N LEU A 156 -17.62 -1.83 4.07
CA LEU A 156 -18.52 -1.87 5.22
C LEU A 156 -19.35 -3.15 5.25
N GLU A 157 -19.84 -3.63 4.10
CA GLU A 157 -20.54 -4.92 4.01
C GLU A 157 -19.64 -6.07 4.48
N MET A 158 -18.39 -6.12 3.99
CA MET A 158 -17.42 -7.17 4.32
C MET A 158 -17.05 -7.21 5.80
N VAL A 159 -16.97 -6.07 6.47
CA VAL A 159 -16.54 -5.99 7.89
C VAL A 159 -17.72 -5.96 8.88
N GLY A 160 -18.97 -5.95 8.42
CA GLY A 160 -20.16 -5.90 9.27
C GLY A 160 -20.54 -4.49 9.72
N GLY A 161 -20.46 -3.52 8.82
CA GLY A 161 -20.84 -2.13 9.02
C GLY A 161 -19.82 -1.30 9.79
N VAL A 162 -20.22 -0.08 10.18
CA VAL A 162 -19.35 0.86 10.91
C VAL A 162 -18.75 0.28 12.19
N PRO A 163 -19.51 -0.44 13.05
CA PRO A 163 -18.91 -1.06 14.24
C PRO A 163 -17.87 -2.12 13.91
N GLY A 164 -18.05 -2.86 12.81
CA GLY A 164 -17.08 -3.84 12.34
C GLY A 164 -15.83 -3.17 11.80
N PHE A 165 -15.98 -2.08 11.05
CA PHE A 165 -14.87 -1.27 10.55
C PHE A 165 -13.99 -0.74 11.70
N CYS A 166 -14.59 -0.14 12.74
CA CYS A 166 -13.83 0.33 13.90
C CYS A 166 -13.03 -0.81 14.55
N ARG A 167 -13.68 -1.95 14.83
CA ARG A 167 -12.99 -3.11 15.41
C ARG A 167 -11.84 -3.60 14.52
N PHE A 168 -12.04 -3.63 13.20
CA PHE A 168 -11.01 -4.08 12.25
C PHE A 168 -9.82 -3.12 12.17
N ILE A 169 -10.06 -1.81 12.24
CA ILE A 169 -8.98 -0.81 12.26
C ILE A 169 -8.15 -0.93 13.55
N ASP A 170 -8.82 -1.09 14.70
CA ASP A 170 -8.20 -1.12 16.03
C ASP A 170 -7.64 -2.51 16.43
N ASP A 171 -7.83 -3.54 15.58
CA ASP A 171 -7.41 -4.90 15.88
C ASP A 171 -5.87 -5.02 15.91
N PRO A 172 -5.23 -5.28 17.07
CA PRO A 172 -3.79 -5.43 17.16
C PRO A 172 -3.27 -6.72 16.52
N GLU A 173 -4.15 -7.72 16.34
CA GLU A 173 -3.82 -9.03 15.77
C GLU A 173 -4.10 -9.09 14.25
N ALA A 174 -4.54 -7.99 13.64
CA ALA A 174 -4.83 -7.97 12.22
C ALA A 174 -3.57 -8.23 11.38
N ALA A 175 -3.75 -8.99 10.30
CA ALA A 175 -2.68 -9.36 9.39
C ALA A 175 -1.90 -8.11 8.91
N PRO A 176 -0.56 -8.14 8.97
CA PRO A 176 0.27 -7.06 8.45
C PRO A 176 0.23 -7.06 6.92
N TYR A 177 0.39 -5.88 6.32
CA TYR A 177 0.46 -5.71 4.88
C TYR A 177 1.69 -4.89 4.51
N TYR A 178 2.41 -5.34 3.50
CA TYR A 178 3.52 -4.60 2.90
C TYR A 178 3.33 -4.51 1.38
N PRO A 179 3.20 -3.29 0.81
CA PRO A 179 3.06 -3.10 -0.63
C PRO A 179 4.40 -3.33 -1.33
N ARG A 180 4.56 -4.45 -2.01
CA ARG A 180 5.77 -4.72 -2.77
C ARG A 180 5.89 -3.79 -3.97
N THR A 181 6.65 -2.72 -3.83
CA THR A 181 6.84 -1.67 -4.84
C THR A 181 8.09 -1.84 -5.70
N SER A 182 9.01 -2.71 -5.30
CA SER A 182 10.30 -2.95 -5.97
C SER A 182 10.67 -4.43 -5.97
N VAL A 183 11.66 -4.80 -6.79
CA VAL A 183 12.20 -6.18 -6.84
C VAL A 183 12.92 -6.53 -5.52
N ARG A 184 13.53 -5.53 -4.87
CA ARG A 184 14.23 -5.69 -3.58
C ARG A 184 13.56 -4.84 -2.53
N VAL A 185 13.39 -5.42 -1.34
CA VAL A 185 12.89 -4.71 -0.17
C VAL A 185 14.04 -3.86 0.41
N PRO A 186 13.84 -2.57 0.69
CA PRO A 186 14.81 -1.75 1.44
C PRO A 186 15.06 -2.33 2.83
N ASP A 187 16.25 -2.06 3.40
CA ASP A 187 16.60 -2.60 4.73
C ASP A 187 15.70 -2.05 5.86
N GLU A 188 15.23 -0.83 5.71
CA GLU A 188 14.28 -0.17 6.62
C GLU A 188 12.92 -0.86 6.65
N ASP A 189 12.45 -1.37 5.51
CA ASP A 189 11.16 -2.04 5.35
C ASP A 189 11.23 -3.57 5.58
N ALA A 190 12.43 -4.13 5.80
CA ALA A 190 12.65 -5.56 5.76
C ALA A 190 11.86 -6.34 6.83
N ILE A 191 11.66 -5.76 8.02
CA ILE A 191 10.88 -6.37 9.10
C ILE A 191 9.39 -6.42 8.72
N GLU A 192 8.83 -5.32 8.24
CA GLU A 192 7.42 -5.23 7.87
C GLU A 192 7.09 -6.16 6.69
N ALA A 193 7.95 -6.14 5.67
CA ALA A 193 7.82 -7.04 4.52
C ALA A 193 7.91 -8.52 4.91
N ALA A 194 8.81 -8.86 5.83
CA ALA A 194 8.97 -10.21 6.32
C ALA A 194 7.76 -10.68 7.13
N ALA A 195 7.27 -9.85 8.05
CA ALA A 195 6.08 -10.16 8.85
C ALA A 195 4.85 -10.39 7.95
N ALA A 196 4.64 -9.53 6.95
CA ALA A 196 3.54 -9.69 5.99
C ALA A 196 3.66 -10.98 5.15
N ALA A 197 4.89 -11.40 4.83
CA ALA A 197 5.11 -12.58 3.98
C ALA A 197 4.84 -13.92 4.68
N ILE A 198 5.05 -13.98 6.00
CA ILE A 198 4.93 -15.24 6.76
C ILE A 198 3.75 -15.31 7.72
N TRP A 199 2.93 -14.25 7.78
CA TRP A 199 1.75 -14.24 8.63
C TRP A 199 0.93 -15.56 8.52
N PRO A 200 0.40 -16.13 9.64
CA PRO A 200 0.42 -15.63 11.03
C PRO A 200 1.67 -16.00 11.84
N GLU A 201 2.67 -16.62 11.22
CA GLU A 201 3.89 -17.03 11.92
C GLU A 201 4.79 -15.83 12.26
N SER A 202 5.60 -15.99 13.31
CA SER A 202 6.61 -14.99 13.67
C SER A 202 7.99 -15.35 13.11
N LEU A 203 8.85 -14.34 12.91
CA LEU A 203 10.23 -14.57 12.45
C LEU A 203 11.03 -15.41 13.45
N ASP A 204 10.77 -15.27 14.75
CA ASP A 204 11.45 -16.01 15.81
C ASP A 204 11.06 -17.48 15.82
N SER A 205 9.83 -17.82 15.45
CA SER A 205 9.34 -19.20 15.40
C SER A 205 10.05 -20.03 14.34
N LEU A 206 10.62 -19.40 13.31
CA LEU A 206 11.29 -20.09 12.20
C LEU A 206 12.53 -20.91 12.67
N LYS A 207 13.17 -20.54 13.77
CA LYS A 207 14.34 -21.29 14.30
C LYS A 207 13.96 -22.67 14.80
N THR A 208 12.82 -22.78 15.44
CA THR A 208 12.34 -24.01 16.09
C THR A 208 11.36 -24.80 15.25
N MET A 209 10.94 -24.21 14.12
CA MET A 209 9.96 -24.81 13.21
C MET A 209 10.52 -26.04 12.50
N GLU A 210 9.63 -26.98 12.22
CA GLU A 210 9.92 -28.18 11.45
C GLU A 210 10.54 -27.84 10.07
N PRO A 211 11.58 -28.56 9.59
CA PRO A 211 12.35 -28.17 8.40
C PRO A 211 11.56 -27.94 7.14
N GLN A 212 10.52 -28.73 6.85
CA GLN A 212 9.73 -28.58 5.62
C GLN A 212 8.86 -27.33 5.70
N ARG A 213 8.19 -27.11 6.83
CA ARG A 213 7.35 -25.92 7.09
C ARG A 213 8.20 -24.64 7.07
N ARG A 214 9.36 -24.68 7.72
CA ARG A 214 10.34 -23.60 7.69
C ARG A 214 10.80 -23.26 6.27
N ALA A 215 11.06 -24.27 5.42
CA ALA A 215 11.46 -24.05 4.04
C ALA A 215 10.39 -23.28 3.24
N THR A 216 9.12 -23.59 3.44
CA THR A 216 8.01 -22.85 2.80
C THR A 216 8.02 -21.37 3.19
N HIS A 217 8.22 -21.05 4.47
CA HIS A 217 8.27 -19.65 4.91
C HIS A 217 9.54 -18.93 4.41
N LEU A 218 10.69 -19.59 4.38
CA LEU A 218 11.91 -19.01 3.80
C LEU A 218 11.75 -18.71 2.30
N HIS A 219 11.02 -19.56 1.58
CA HIS A 219 10.68 -19.31 0.18
C HIS A 219 9.77 -18.09 0.05
N ARG A 220 8.71 -17.96 0.86
CA ARG A 220 7.83 -16.78 0.89
C ARG A 220 8.60 -15.48 1.18
N LEU A 221 9.56 -15.50 2.10
CA LEU A 221 10.43 -14.35 2.38
C LEU A 221 11.25 -13.94 1.15
N ALA A 222 11.82 -14.91 0.43
CA ALA A 222 12.54 -14.62 -0.81
C ALA A 222 11.63 -14.10 -1.92
N GLU A 223 10.45 -14.70 -2.09
CA GLU A 223 9.42 -14.22 -3.05
C GLU A 223 8.93 -12.82 -2.70
N ALA A 224 8.86 -12.45 -1.42
CA ALA A 224 8.53 -11.11 -0.98
C ALA A 224 9.62 -10.08 -1.33
N GLY A 225 10.78 -10.52 -1.84
CA GLY A 225 11.86 -9.64 -2.29
C GLY A 225 12.95 -9.37 -1.26
N LEU A 226 12.97 -10.12 -0.15
CA LEU A 226 14.06 -10.04 0.82
C LEU A 226 15.30 -10.75 0.28
N SER A 227 16.46 -10.14 0.48
CA SER A 227 17.76 -10.77 0.16
C SER A 227 18.12 -11.83 1.19
N LEU A 228 18.99 -12.78 0.80
CA LEU A 228 19.51 -13.80 1.73
C LEU A 228 20.13 -13.20 2.99
N LYS A 229 20.79 -12.03 2.85
CA LYS A 229 21.38 -11.28 3.98
C LYS A 229 20.32 -10.75 4.94
N GLN A 230 19.24 -10.20 4.41
CA GLN A 230 18.10 -9.71 5.21
C GLN A 230 17.40 -10.89 5.92
N ILE A 231 17.10 -11.97 5.21
CA ILE A 231 16.51 -13.17 5.79
C ILE A 231 17.38 -13.72 6.91
N GLY A 232 18.70 -13.86 6.69
CA GLY A 232 19.64 -14.34 7.70
C GLY A 232 19.66 -13.45 8.95
N ARG A 233 19.68 -12.12 8.78
CA ARG A 233 19.65 -11.14 9.88
C ARG A 233 18.36 -11.23 10.69
N LEU A 234 17.22 -11.31 10.01
CA LEU A 234 15.90 -11.30 10.64
C LEU A 234 15.56 -12.63 11.33
N THR A 235 15.93 -13.74 10.74
CA THR A 235 15.61 -15.07 11.26
C THR A 235 16.70 -15.67 12.13
N GLY A 236 17.93 -15.13 12.06
CA GLY A 236 19.11 -15.71 12.73
C GLY A 236 19.54 -17.08 12.18
N LEU A 237 19.02 -17.46 11.01
CA LEU A 237 19.39 -18.74 10.33
C LEU A 237 20.65 -18.56 9.50
N GLY A 238 21.46 -19.62 9.43
CA GLY A 238 22.66 -19.62 8.61
C GLY A 238 22.35 -19.59 7.11
N ARG A 239 23.23 -18.95 6.33
CA ARG A 239 23.08 -18.79 4.88
C ARG A 239 22.81 -20.10 4.14
N TYR A 240 23.52 -21.16 4.48
CA TYR A 240 23.36 -22.50 3.87
C TYR A 240 21.93 -23.05 4.03
N VAL A 241 21.33 -22.85 5.23
CA VAL A 241 19.95 -23.32 5.51
C VAL A 241 18.95 -22.55 4.64
N ILE A 242 19.16 -21.25 4.49
CA ILE A 242 18.28 -20.38 3.70
C ILE A 242 18.40 -20.73 2.20
N GLU A 243 19.62 -20.80 1.67
CA GLU A 243 19.86 -21.14 0.25
C GLU A 243 19.27 -22.50 -0.11
N LYS A 244 19.50 -23.52 0.74
CA LYS A 244 18.95 -24.85 0.53
C LYS A 244 17.43 -24.85 0.49
N ALA A 245 16.78 -24.12 1.39
CA ALA A 245 15.32 -24.03 1.47
C ALA A 245 14.72 -23.35 0.22
N ILE A 246 15.35 -22.27 -0.27
CA ILE A 246 14.86 -21.52 -1.44
C ILE A 246 15.03 -22.35 -2.73
N HIS A 247 16.10 -23.13 -2.86
CA HIS A 247 16.37 -23.91 -4.08
C HIS A 247 15.66 -25.28 -4.11
N GLN A 248 15.26 -25.85 -2.98
CA GLN A 248 14.58 -27.16 -2.92
C GLN A 248 13.11 -27.12 -3.37
N ASN A 249 12.45 -25.96 -3.44
CA ASN A 249 11.06 -25.82 -3.90
C ASN A 249 10.94 -25.43 -5.40
N CYS A 250 11.99 -25.59 -6.20
CA CYS A 250 11.96 -25.40 -7.65
C CYS A 250 11.73 -26.72 -8.44
N VAL A 251 11.02 -27.70 -7.86
CA VAL A 251 10.60 -28.94 -8.57
C VAL A 251 9.10 -29.10 -8.47
#